data_bb2c83e182e0dd206fa7e68ce4a334ba
#
_entry.id   bb2c83e182e0dd206fa7e68ce4a334ba
#
_cell.length_a   1.000
_cell.length_b   1.000
_cell.length_c   1.000
_cell.angle_alpha   90.00
_cell.angle_beta   90.00
_cell.angle_gamma   90.00
#
_symmetry.space_group_name_H-M   'P 1'
#
loop_
_entity.id
_entity.type
_entity.pdbx_description
1 polymer ?
#
loop_
_entity_poly.entity_id
_entity_poly.type
_entity_poly.pdbx_seq_one_letter_code
_entity_poly.pdbx_strand_id
1 'polypeptide(L)'
;MKSPISYYGGKATLAKLIVERFPKDYQQMTYAELFFGGGSVFFEKQPSVLEVLNDTNRELINFYQVMKNDFVSLEKEVRISLHSRRMFSDAKVIYNNPHMFSDVKRAWAVWATANQGFSSMLDASWGYDRSKNTMAKKLKNKRESFTEDYAIRLQDVTLECTDALRIIRSRDSKNTFFYADPPYFNSDCGHYDGYTEDDFKALLTAFEGMEGKFMLSSYPSPVLSAFIDKNGWKSEQFSMKLAVTGIGKKPKKDKVEGITYNY
;
A
#
# COMPACT_ATOMS: atom_id res chain seq x y z
N MET A 1 -4.67 2.70 13.38
CA MET A 1 -3.21 3.02 13.58
C MET A 1 -2.59 3.45 12.26
N LYS A 2 -1.45 4.16 12.28
CA LYS A 2 -0.82 4.59 11.01
C LYS A 2 0.03 3.45 10.42
N SER A 3 0.19 3.41 9.09
CA SER A 3 1.10 2.47 8.42
C SER A 3 2.55 2.52 8.99
N PRO A 4 3.23 1.37 9.20
CA PRO A 4 4.59 1.31 9.72
C PRO A 4 5.63 1.89 8.75
N ILE A 5 5.34 1.90 7.47
CA ILE A 5 6.20 2.44 6.41
C ILE A 5 5.48 3.56 5.63
N SER A 6 6.27 4.46 5.07
CA SER A 6 5.78 5.34 4.02
C SER A 6 5.89 4.58 2.69
N TYR A 7 4.84 4.56 1.90
CA TYR A 7 4.82 3.78 0.66
C TYR A 7 4.31 4.66 -0.49
N TYR A 8 4.94 4.55 -1.66
CA TYR A 8 4.52 5.30 -2.84
C TYR A 8 3.10 4.90 -3.25
N GLY A 9 2.27 5.87 -3.64
CA GLY A 9 0.85 5.61 -3.95
C GLY A 9 -0.04 5.32 -2.74
N GLY A 10 0.54 5.16 -1.54
CA GLY A 10 -0.21 4.79 -0.33
C GLY A 10 -1.31 5.79 0.03
N LYS A 11 -2.45 5.28 0.48
CA LYS A 11 -3.69 6.02 0.75
C LYS A 11 -3.76 6.65 2.15
N ALA A 12 -2.61 6.94 2.80
CA ALA A 12 -2.58 7.42 4.19
C ALA A 12 -3.48 8.65 4.46
N THR A 13 -3.63 9.55 3.48
CA THR A 13 -4.49 10.74 3.60
C THR A 13 -5.97 10.42 3.39
N LEU A 14 -6.26 9.39 2.60
CA LEU A 14 -7.62 8.98 2.23
C LEU A 14 -8.12 7.75 3.00
N ALA A 15 -7.27 7.08 3.76
CA ALA A 15 -7.60 5.81 4.40
C ALA A 15 -8.88 5.87 5.23
N LYS A 16 -9.04 6.91 6.05
CA LYS A 16 -10.25 7.11 6.85
C LYS A 16 -11.50 7.26 5.96
N LEU A 17 -11.42 8.09 4.94
CA LEU A 17 -12.51 8.32 3.98
C LEU A 17 -12.89 7.04 3.22
N ILE A 18 -11.89 6.24 2.83
CA ILE A 18 -12.08 4.94 2.17
C ILE A 18 -12.80 3.97 3.10
N VAL A 19 -12.33 3.85 4.35
CA VAL A 19 -12.92 2.95 5.37
C VAL A 19 -14.36 3.35 5.72
N GLU A 20 -14.68 4.64 5.76
CA GLU A 20 -16.05 5.14 6.00
C GLU A 20 -17.06 4.70 4.91
N ARG A 21 -16.56 4.28 3.75
CA ARG A 21 -17.36 3.81 2.61
C ARG A 21 -17.38 2.30 2.44
N PHE A 22 -16.73 1.56 3.32
CA PHE A 22 -16.79 0.11 3.32
C PHE A 22 -18.23 -0.39 3.56
N PRO A 23 -18.57 -1.60 3.13
CA PRO A 23 -19.86 -2.20 3.49
C PRO A 23 -20.06 -2.12 5.00
N LYS A 24 -21.27 -1.79 5.47
CA LYS A 24 -21.54 -1.61 6.90
C LYS A 24 -21.22 -2.87 7.74
N ASP A 25 -21.30 -4.02 7.10
CA ASP A 25 -21.10 -5.36 7.65
C ASP A 25 -19.68 -5.91 7.40
N TYR A 26 -18.74 -5.12 6.88
CA TYR A 26 -17.39 -5.59 6.48
C TYR A 26 -16.62 -6.30 7.60
N GLN A 27 -16.88 -5.96 8.86
CA GLN A 27 -16.25 -6.64 10.01
C GLN A 27 -16.68 -8.10 10.16
N GLN A 28 -17.86 -8.44 9.64
CA GLN A 28 -18.42 -9.80 9.65
C GLN A 28 -18.10 -10.57 8.36
N MET A 29 -17.37 -9.94 7.42
CA MET A 29 -16.98 -10.51 6.15
C MET A 29 -15.51 -10.96 6.16
N THR A 30 -15.14 -11.80 5.20
CA THR A 30 -13.74 -11.96 4.81
C THR A 30 -13.26 -10.67 4.13
N TYR A 31 -12.24 -10.03 4.66
CA TYR A 31 -11.58 -8.87 4.04
C TYR A 31 -10.34 -9.32 3.28
N ALA A 32 -10.24 -8.99 2.00
CA ALA A 32 -9.05 -9.25 1.21
C ALA A 32 -8.52 -7.95 0.58
N GLU A 33 -7.29 -7.54 0.95
CA GLU A 33 -6.58 -6.42 0.33
C GLU A 33 -5.64 -6.96 -0.73
N LEU A 34 -5.94 -6.66 -2.01
CA LEU A 34 -5.31 -7.29 -3.16
C LEU A 34 -3.93 -6.74 -3.52
N PHE A 35 -3.68 -5.47 -3.19
CA PHE A 35 -2.45 -4.73 -3.43
C PHE A 35 -2.07 -4.01 -2.13
N PHE A 36 -1.45 -4.73 -1.22
CA PHE A 36 -1.33 -4.28 0.18
C PHE A 36 -0.40 -3.09 0.35
N GLY A 37 0.72 -3.05 -0.36
CA GLY A 37 1.67 -1.94 -0.28
C GLY A 37 2.03 -1.56 1.16
N GLY A 38 1.84 -0.29 1.51
CA GLY A 38 2.08 0.22 2.87
C GLY A 38 0.99 -0.09 3.88
N GLY A 39 -0.13 -0.71 3.49
CA GLY A 39 -1.22 -1.12 4.37
C GLY A 39 -2.01 0.01 5.01
N SER A 40 -2.03 1.21 4.42
CA SER A 40 -2.65 2.37 5.05
C SER A 40 -4.13 2.18 5.36
N VAL A 41 -4.87 1.46 4.52
CA VAL A 41 -6.30 1.19 4.68
C VAL A 41 -6.52 0.10 5.72
N PHE A 42 -5.74 -0.97 5.67
CA PHE A 42 -5.79 -2.06 6.65
C PHE A 42 -5.50 -1.58 8.08
N PHE A 43 -4.47 -0.74 8.27
CA PHE A 43 -4.15 -0.23 9.60
C PHE A 43 -5.12 0.84 10.11
N GLU A 44 -5.96 1.41 9.25
CA GLU A 44 -7.02 2.35 9.64
C GLU A 44 -8.32 1.65 10.01
N LYS A 45 -8.69 0.54 9.33
CA LYS A 45 -9.94 -0.17 9.55
C LYS A 45 -9.93 -1.00 10.85
N GLN A 46 -11.11 -1.31 11.36
CA GLN A 46 -11.29 -2.31 12.41
C GLN A 46 -11.09 -3.74 11.85
N PRO A 47 -10.70 -4.71 12.68
CA PRO A 47 -10.56 -6.10 12.25
C PRO A 47 -11.83 -6.67 11.63
N SER A 48 -11.66 -7.60 10.69
CA SER A 48 -12.71 -8.45 10.10
C SER A 48 -12.55 -9.89 10.60
N VAL A 49 -13.57 -10.72 10.45
CA VAL A 49 -13.55 -12.13 10.94
C VAL A 49 -12.45 -12.96 10.29
N LEU A 50 -12.08 -12.65 9.04
CA LEU A 50 -10.94 -13.21 8.34
C LEU A 50 -10.30 -12.11 7.52
N GLU A 51 -8.98 -12.00 7.56
CA GLU A 51 -8.23 -10.96 6.84
C GLU A 51 -7.11 -11.58 6.00
N VAL A 52 -7.09 -11.25 4.72
CA VAL A 52 -6.09 -11.70 3.76
C VAL A 52 -5.42 -10.46 3.15
N LEU A 53 -4.11 -10.38 3.28
CA LEU A 53 -3.31 -9.27 2.73
C LEU A 53 -2.37 -9.82 1.68
N ASN A 54 -2.44 -9.29 0.48
CA ASN A 54 -1.66 -9.75 -0.66
C ASN A 54 -0.83 -8.64 -1.28
N ASP A 55 0.38 -8.98 -1.68
CA ASP A 55 1.21 -8.15 -2.55
C ASP A 55 2.11 -9.04 -3.39
N THR A 56 2.44 -8.63 -4.61
CA THR A 56 3.40 -9.36 -5.46
C THR A 56 4.84 -9.12 -5.04
N ASN A 57 5.13 -8.06 -4.27
CA ASN A 57 6.47 -7.76 -3.79
C ASN A 57 6.85 -8.67 -2.61
N ARG A 58 7.66 -9.68 -2.90
CA ARG A 58 8.12 -10.67 -1.94
C ARG A 58 8.83 -10.05 -0.72
N GLU A 59 9.63 -9.03 -0.92
CA GLU A 59 10.36 -8.38 0.18
C GLU A 59 9.43 -7.58 1.09
N LEU A 60 8.37 -7.01 0.52
CA LEU A 60 7.33 -6.34 1.29
C LEU A 60 6.53 -7.35 2.14
N ILE A 61 6.16 -8.50 1.58
CA ILE A 61 5.50 -9.57 2.34
C ILE A 61 6.44 -10.11 3.42
N ASN A 62 7.74 -10.32 3.14
CA ASN A 62 8.73 -10.67 4.14
C ASN A 62 8.77 -9.66 5.31
N PHE A 63 8.72 -8.36 5.01
CA PHE A 63 8.66 -7.33 6.05
C PHE A 63 7.49 -7.54 7.01
N TYR A 64 6.29 -7.80 6.50
CA TYR A 64 5.12 -8.05 7.33
C TYR A 64 5.16 -9.41 8.04
N GLN A 65 5.73 -10.44 7.42
CA GLN A 65 5.94 -11.75 8.04
C GLN A 65 6.89 -11.65 9.25
N VAL A 66 8.02 -10.96 9.09
CA VAL A 66 8.98 -10.74 10.19
C VAL A 66 8.36 -9.87 11.28
N MET A 67 7.62 -8.81 10.91
CA MET A 67 6.93 -7.96 11.87
C MET A 67 5.88 -8.75 12.69
N LYS A 68 5.23 -9.74 12.10
CA LYS A 68 4.28 -10.64 12.75
C LYS A 68 4.96 -11.66 13.66
N ASN A 69 6.05 -12.29 13.19
CA ASN A 69 6.61 -13.51 13.79
C ASN A 69 7.87 -13.27 14.63
N ASP A 70 8.60 -12.17 14.35
CA ASP A 70 9.88 -11.82 15.02
C ASP A 70 9.99 -10.29 15.16
N PHE A 71 8.97 -9.69 15.78
CA PHE A 71 8.90 -8.24 15.98
C PHE A 71 10.10 -7.70 16.73
N VAL A 72 10.54 -8.39 17.77
CA VAL A 72 11.64 -7.94 18.65
C VAL A 72 12.94 -7.76 17.88
N SER A 73 13.29 -8.71 17.01
CA SER A 73 14.50 -8.61 16.19
C SER A 73 14.40 -7.47 15.17
N LEU A 74 13.23 -7.30 14.54
CA LEU A 74 13.00 -6.21 13.59
C LEU A 74 13.00 -4.85 14.31
N GLU A 75 12.37 -4.74 15.47
CA GLU A 75 12.34 -3.50 16.26
C GLU A 75 13.77 -3.05 16.62
N LYS A 76 14.65 -3.96 17.02
CA LYS A 76 16.06 -3.66 17.28
C LYS A 76 16.72 -2.94 16.11
N GLU A 77 16.57 -3.47 14.90
CA GLU A 77 17.12 -2.87 13.67
C GLU A 77 16.49 -1.51 13.36
N VAL A 78 15.20 -1.38 13.55
CA VAL A 78 14.46 -0.12 13.37
C VAL A 78 14.94 0.93 14.38
N ARG A 79 15.07 0.58 15.66
CA ARG A 79 15.45 1.50 16.75
C ARG A 79 16.82 2.12 16.55
N ILE A 80 17.80 1.38 16.03
CA ILE A 80 19.16 1.88 15.78
C ILE A 80 19.29 2.65 14.47
N SER A 81 18.25 2.66 13.62
CA SER A 81 18.29 3.30 12.29
C SER A 81 18.33 4.82 12.40
N LEU A 82 19.27 5.43 11.72
CA LEU A 82 19.42 6.88 11.61
C LEU A 82 19.07 7.36 10.19
N HIS A 83 18.71 8.63 10.05
CA HIS A 83 18.63 9.26 8.74
C HIS A 83 20.07 9.44 8.21
N SER A 84 20.52 8.48 7.44
CA SER A 84 21.92 8.35 7.00
C SER A 84 21.99 7.81 5.58
N ARG A 85 22.72 8.53 4.71
CA ARG A 85 22.98 8.06 3.34
C ARG A 85 23.69 6.70 3.33
N ARG A 86 24.62 6.47 4.27
CA ARG A 86 25.33 5.18 4.38
C ARG A 86 24.35 4.05 4.70
N MET A 87 23.54 4.21 5.76
CA MET A 87 22.55 3.17 6.13
C MET A 87 21.52 2.94 5.03
N PHE A 88 21.09 3.98 4.32
CA PHE A 88 20.22 3.84 3.16
C PHE A 88 20.90 3.03 2.03
N SER A 89 22.18 3.30 1.73
CA SER A 89 22.94 2.54 0.73
C SER A 89 23.10 1.07 1.13
N ASP A 90 23.38 0.80 2.40
CA ASP A 90 23.47 -0.56 2.94
C ASP A 90 22.11 -1.29 2.81
N ALA A 91 20.99 -0.61 3.14
CA ALA A 91 19.64 -1.14 2.95
C ALA A 91 19.32 -1.45 1.48
N LYS A 92 19.76 -0.61 0.54
CA LYS A 92 19.61 -0.85 -0.92
C LYS A 92 20.39 -2.09 -1.37
N VAL A 93 21.61 -2.30 -0.84
CA VAL A 93 22.39 -3.52 -1.14
C VAL A 93 21.63 -4.75 -0.67
N ILE A 94 21.08 -4.73 0.55
CA ILE A 94 20.30 -5.84 1.11
C ILE A 94 19.03 -6.09 0.27
N TYR A 95 18.29 -5.06 -0.03
CA TYR A 95 17.05 -5.15 -0.82
C TYR A 95 17.27 -5.75 -2.21
N ASN A 96 18.39 -5.38 -2.86
CA ASN A 96 18.71 -5.85 -4.22
C ASN A 96 19.39 -7.24 -4.23
N ASN A 97 19.84 -7.76 -3.08
CA ASN A 97 20.50 -9.06 -2.97
C ASN A 97 19.87 -9.90 -1.84
N PRO A 98 18.55 -10.14 -1.85
CA PRO A 98 17.83 -10.72 -0.72
C PRO A 98 18.34 -12.12 -0.32
N HIS A 99 18.86 -12.89 -1.26
CA HIS A 99 19.39 -14.26 -1.00
C HIS A 99 20.66 -14.29 -0.13
N MET A 100 21.31 -13.14 0.10
CA MET A 100 22.52 -13.03 0.90
C MET A 100 22.26 -12.64 2.37
N PHE A 101 21.02 -12.35 2.73
CA PHE A 101 20.69 -11.76 4.02
C PHE A 101 19.52 -12.49 4.70
N SER A 102 19.53 -12.45 6.05
CA SER A 102 18.42 -12.99 6.85
C SER A 102 17.13 -12.23 6.62
N ASP A 103 15.98 -12.87 6.89
CA ASP A 103 14.66 -12.28 6.73
C ASP A 103 14.51 -10.99 7.54
N VAL A 104 15.10 -10.92 8.75
CA VAL A 104 15.11 -9.71 9.59
C VAL A 104 15.86 -8.55 8.91
N LYS A 105 17.04 -8.82 8.32
CA LYS A 105 17.80 -7.78 7.60
C LYS A 105 17.09 -7.32 6.35
N ARG A 106 16.44 -8.22 5.63
CA ARG A 106 15.60 -7.91 4.46
C ARG A 106 14.40 -7.07 4.85
N ALA A 107 13.71 -7.43 5.94
CA ALA A 107 12.61 -6.66 6.49
C ALA A 107 13.04 -5.25 6.92
N TRP A 108 14.18 -5.13 7.60
CA TRP A 108 14.78 -3.83 7.92
C TRP A 108 15.09 -3.01 6.67
N ALA A 109 15.63 -3.63 5.63
CA ALA A 109 15.94 -2.94 4.37
C ALA A 109 14.69 -2.34 3.71
N VAL A 110 13.55 -3.05 3.71
CA VAL A 110 12.25 -2.52 3.26
C VAL A 110 11.85 -1.31 4.10
N TRP A 111 11.91 -1.42 5.43
CA TRP A 111 11.56 -0.31 6.32
C TRP A 111 12.47 0.92 6.09
N ALA A 112 13.78 0.71 5.94
CA ALA A 112 14.76 1.77 5.77
C ALA A 112 14.60 2.47 4.40
N THR A 113 14.44 1.70 3.32
CA THR A 113 14.28 2.25 1.96
C THR A 113 12.96 2.98 1.81
N ALA A 114 11.84 2.43 2.29
CA ALA A 114 10.53 3.05 2.23
C ALA A 114 10.44 4.38 3.01
N ASN A 115 11.11 4.47 4.16
CA ASN A 115 11.03 5.66 5.02
C ASN A 115 12.11 6.71 4.73
N GLN A 116 13.20 6.38 4.01
CA GLN A 116 14.29 7.29 3.66
C GLN A 116 14.40 7.56 2.16
N GLY A 117 13.76 6.76 1.30
CA GLY A 117 13.76 6.93 -0.15
C GLY A 117 13.00 8.18 -0.59
N PHE A 118 13.45 8.79 -1.68
CA PHE A 118 12.74 9.91 -2.32
C PHE A 118 11.33 9.44 -2.74
N SER A 119 10.32 10.23 -2.43
CA SER A 119 8.90 9.90 -2.67
C SER A 119 8.42 8.59 -2.05
N SER A 120 9.13 8.04 -1.05
CA SER A 120 8.80 6.78 -0.38
C SER A 120 8.75 5.55 -1.30
N MET A 121 9.54 5.57 -2.38
CA MET A 121 9.73 4.44 -3.29
C MET A 121 10.89 3.58 -2.80
N LEU A 122 10.74 2.25 -2.92
CA LEU A 122 11.75 1.29 -2.47
C LEU A 122 13.03 1.30 -3.31
N ASP A 123 12.90 1.64 -4.59
CA ASP A 123 13.99 1.70 -5.59
C ASP A 123 14.59 3.10 -5.78
N ALA A 124 14.00 4.13 -5.21
CA ALA A 124 14.44 5.51 -5.37
C ALA A 124 15.81 5.81 -4.78
N SER A 125 16.31 7.03 -5.06
CA SER A 125 17.47 7.62 -4.41
C SER A 125 17.17 8.05 -2.97
N TRP A 126 18.21 8.27 -2.18
CA TRP A 126 18.07 8.76 -0.82
C TRP A 126 17.43 10.15 -0.76
N GLY A 127 16.37 10.29 0.04
CA GLY A 127 15.72 11.57 0.30
C GLY A 127 16.45 12.39 1.37
N TYR A 128 16.69 13.67 1.12
CA TYR A 128 17.33 14.58 2.07
C TYR A 128 16.78 15.99 1.97
N ASP A 129 16.88 16.71 3.06
CA ASP A 129 16.48 18.11 3.15
C ASP A 129 17.65 19.05 2.84
N ARG A 130 17.36 20.18 2.18
CA ARG A 130 18.34 21.24 1.92
C ARG A 130 18.37 22.33 3.01
N SER A 131 17.25 22.56 3.70
CA SER A 131 17.12 23.69 4.62
C SER A 131 16.30 23.41 5.88
N LYS A 132 15.51 22.36 5.91
CA LYS A 132 14.61 22.02 7.04
C LYS A 132 14.89 20.59 7.47
N ASN A 133 15.03 20.31 8.74
CA ASN A 133 15.27 18.96 9.26
C ASN A 133 13.97 18.13 9.31
N THR A 134 13.32 17.97 8.15
CA THR A 134 12.02 17.29 8.04
C THR A 134 12.19 15.78 7.95
N MET A 135 13.14 15.31 7.13
CA MET A 135 13.35 13.89 6.89
C MET A 135 13.83 13.15 8.14
N ALA A 136 14.82 13.70 8.84
CA ALA A 136 15.31 13.10 10.07
C ALA A 136 14.24 13.09 11.19
N LYS A 137 13.43 14.15 11.30
CA LYS A 137 12.29 14.19 12.23
C LYS A 137 11.22 13.17 11.86
N LYS A 138 10.88 13.05 10.58
CA LYS A 138 9.94 12.03 10.08
C LYS A 138 10.43 10.62 10.43
N LEU A 139 11.71 10.33 10.19
CA LEU A 139 12.28 9.03 10.49
C LEU A 139 12.29 8.75 12.01
N LYS A 140 12.63 9.76 12.84
CA LYS A 140 12.53 9.66 14.30
C LYS A 140 11.11 9.25 14.72
N ASN A 141 10.09 9.96 14.23
CA ASN A 141 8.70 9.66 14.55
C ASN A 141 8.30 8.23 14.12
N LYS A 142 8.79 7.77 12.95
CA LYS A 142 8.55 6.41 12.46
C LYS A 142 9.20 5.35 13.37
N ARG A 143 10.41 5.59 13.87
CA ARG A 143 11.06 4.69 14.84
C ARG A 143 10.30 4.63 16.17
N GLU A 144 9.89 5.80 16.69
CA GLU A 144 9.18 5.90 17.97
C GLU A 144 7.79 5.27 17.91
N SER A 145 7.11 5.37 16.77
CA SER A 145 5.79 4.76 16.56
C SER A 145 5.84 3.29 16.12
N PHE A 146 7.02 2.69 15.98
CA PHE A 146 7.16 1.27 15.65
C PHE A 146 7.07 0.45 16.93
N THR A 147 5.86 -0.03 17.25
CA THR A 147 5.51 -0.72 18.49
C THR A 147 4.94 -2.11 18.21
N GLU A 148 4.92 -2.96 19.23
CA GLU A 148 4.38 -4.32 19.16
C GLU A 148 2.91 -4.38 18.71
N ASP A 149 2.18 -3.26 18.79
CA ASP A 149 0.80 -3.17 18.30
C ASP A 149 0.65 -3.59 16.83
N TYR A 150 1.72 -3.41 16.03
CA TYR A 150 1.74 -3.90 14.64
C TYR A 150 1.76 -5.43 14.57
N ALA A 151 2.56 -6.07 15.41
CA ALA A 151 2.62 -7.54 15.49
C ALA A 151 1.27 -8.10 15.96
N ILE A 152 0.71 -7.51 17.03
CA ILE A 152 -0.62 -7.87 17.55
C ILE A 152 -1.68 -7.74 16.47
N ARG A 153 -1.69 -6.61 15.72
CA ARG A 153 -2.67 -6.38 14.63
C ARG A 153 -2.58 -7.39 13.48
N LEU A 154 -1.40 -7.98 13.28
CA LEU A 154 -1.15 -8.95 12.22
C LEU A 154 -1.35 -10.42 12.65
N GLN A 155 -1.56 -10.73 13.94
CA GLN A 155 -1.54 -12.11 14.45
C GLN A 155 -2.48 -13.05 13.69
N ASP A 156 -3.72 -12.64 13.45
CA ASP A 156 -4.75 -13.48 12.83
C ASP A 156 -4.89 -13.24 11.32
N VAL A 157 -3.93 -12.54 10.70
CA VAL A 157 -3.96 -12.18 9.29
C VAL A 157 -3.25 -13.24 8.44
N THR A 158 -3.84 -13.60 7.32
CA THR A 158 -3.19 -14.39 6.27
C THR A 158 -2.39 -13.47 5.35
N LEU A 159 -1.09 -13.73 5.20
CA LEU A 159 -0.22 -13.01 4.25
C LEU A 159 0.00 -13.87 3.01
N GLU A 160 -0.28 -13.31 1.84
CA GLU A 160 -0.14 -13.95 0.53
C GLU A 160 0.85 -13.16 -0.33
N CYS A 161 1.58 -13.85 -1.19
CA CYS A 161 2.51 -13.26 -2.15
C CYS A 161 2.23 -13.82 -3.54
N THR A 162 1.18 -13.33 -4.18
CA THR A 162 0.72 -13.89 -5.44
C THR A 162 -0.01 -12.85 -6.29
N ASP A 163 -0.42 -13.24 -7.47
CA ASP A 163 -1.27 -12.42 -8.35
C ASP A 163 -2.65 -12.14 -7.72
N ALA A 164 -3.14 -10.90 -7.87
CA ALA A 164 -4.41 -10.46 -7.31
C ALA A 164 -5.62 -11.26 -7.83
N LEU A 165 -5.61 -11.65 -9.11
CA LEU A 165 -6.69 -12.45 -9.70
C LEU A 165 -6.76 -13.85 -9.08
N ARG A 166 -5.63 -14.39 -8.61
CA ARG A 166 -5.61 -15.66 -7.88
C ARG A 166 -6.30 -15.52 -6.53
N ILE A 167 -6.09 -14.41 -5.82
CA ILE A 167 -6.78 -14.13 -4.54
C ILE A 167 -8.29 -14.02 -4.78
N ILE A 168 -8.72 -13.26 -5.80
CA ILE A 168 -10.14 -13.15 -6.16
C ILE A 168 -10.72 -14.55 -6.39
N ARG A 169 -10.15 -15.33 -7.31
CA ARG A 169 -10.66 -16.67 -7.63
C ARG A 169 -10.74 -17.63 -6.42
N SER A 170 -9.81 -17.50 -5.47
CA SER A 170 -9.73 -18.41 -4.31
C SER A 170 -10.57 -17.98 -3.11
N ARG A 171 -10.96 -16.72 -3.03
CA ARG A 171 -11.62 -16.12 -1.87
C ARG A 171 -13.00 -15.53 -2.19
N ASP A 172 -13.42 -15.54 -3.46
CA ASP A 172 -14.72 -14.98 -3.86
C ASP A 172 -15.87 -15.77 -3.25
N SER A 173 -16.76 -15.05 -2.60
CA SER A 173 -18.02 -15.52 -2.05
C SER A 173 -18.89 -14.32 -1.69
N LYS A 174 -20.19 -14.55 -1.50
CA LYS A 174 -21.14 -13.51 -1.03
C LYS A 174 -20.73 -12.83 0.28
N ASN A 175 -19.89 -13.49 1.08
CA ASN A 175 -19.40 -12.99 2.36
C ASN A 175 -17.95 -12.48 2.29
N THR A 176 -17.45 -12.13 1.10
CA THR A 176 -16.12 -11.57 0.92
C THR A 176 -16.19 -10.11 0.46
N PHE A 177 -15.35 -9.27 1.04
CA PHE A 177 -15.13 -7.89 0.62
C PHE A 177 -13.67 -7.69 0.20
N PHE A 178 -13.48 -7.33 -1.06
CA PHE A 178 -12.17 -7.05 -1.64
C PHE A 178 -11.91 -5.55 -1.68
N TYR A 179 -10.74 -5.13 -1.17
CA TYR A 179 -10.21 -3.80 -1.42
C TYR A 179 -9.03 -3.89 -2.40
N ALA A 180 -9.07 -3.09 -3.45
CA ALA A 180 -8.04 -3.04 -4.48
C ALA A 180 -7.53 -1.60 -4.67
N ASP A 181 -6.22 -1.44 -4.62
CA ASP A 181 -5.49 -0.20 -4.94
C ASP A 181 -4.33 -0.55 -5.87
N PRO A 182 -4.63 -0.98 -7.13
CA PRO A 182 -3.60 -1.42 -8.06
C PRO A 182 -2.67 -0.27 -8.47
N PRO A 183 -1.49 -0.56 -9.03
CA PRO A 183 -0.70 0.44 -9.72
C PRO A 183 -1.54 1.13 -10.82
N TYR A 184 -1.40 2.45 -10.96
CA TYR A 184 -2.22 3.20 -11.92
C TYR A 184 -1.53 3.24 -13.28
N PHE A 185 -2.01 2.46 -14.24
CA PHE A 185 -1.48 2.34 -15.59
C PHE A 185 -1.43 3.68 -16.35
N ASN A 186 -2.30 4.64 -16.00
CA ASN A 186 -2.40 5.97 -16.59
C ASN A 186 -1.76 7.08 -15.72
N SER A 187 -0.83 6.72 -14.82
CA SER A 187 -0.12 7.71 -14.01
C SER A 187 1.04 8.34 -14.79
N ASP A 188 1.15 9.68 -14.78
CA ASP A 188 2.25 10.44 -15.40
C ASP A 188 3.63 10.17 -14.75
N CYS A 189 3.69 9.32 -13.74
CA CYS A 189 4.87 9.17 -12.89
C CYS A 189 5.81 8.03 -13.30
N GLY A 190 5.47 7.18 -14.29
CA GLY A 190 6.36 6.14 -14.85
C GLY A 190 6.97 5.14 -13.87
N HIS A 191 6.43 5.03 -12.64
CA HIS A 191 7.07 4.29 -11.55
C HIS A 191 6.49 2.91 -11.29
N TYR A 192 5.53 2.49 -12.10
CA TYR A 192 4.97 1.14 -12.06
C TYR A 192 5.23 0.45 -13.41
N ASP A 193 6.51 0.25 -13.73
CA ASP A 193 6.89 -0.57 -14.87
C ASP A 193 6.28 -1.95 -14.73
N GLY A 194 5.42 -2.31 -15.68
CA GLY A 194 4.84 -3.63 -15.77
C GLY A 194 3.35 -3.77 -15.44
N TYR A 195 2.65 -2.74 -14.90
CA TYR A 195 1.18 -2.81 -14.78
C TYR A 195 0.53 -2.04 -15.93
N THR A 196 -0.16 -2.77 -16.79
CA THR A 196 -0.70 -2.29 -18.06
C THR A 196 -2.20 -2.01 -18.00
N GLU A 197 -2.74 -1.39 -19.04
CA GLU A 197 -4.20 -1.25 -19.21
C GLU A 197 -4.87 -2.60 -19.32
N ASP A 198 -4.20 -3.61 -19.91
CA ASP A 198 -4.76 -4.97 -20.03
C ASP A 198 -4.81 -5.68 -18.67
N ASP A 199 -3.82 -5.49 -17.80
CA ASP A 199 -3.88 -5.98 -16.42
C ASP A 199 -5.05 -5.32 -15.65
N PHE A 200 -5.26 -4.02 -15.85
CA PHE A 200 -6.38 -3.33 -15.26
C PHE A 200 -7.73 -3.83 -15.78
N LYS A 201 -7.85 -4.07 -17.10
CA LYS A 201 -9.05 -4.70 -17.71
C LYS A 201 -9.30 -6.11 -17.15
N ALA A 202 -8.25 -6.91 -16.97
CA ALA A 202 -8.36 -8.24 -16.39
C ALA A 202 -8.89 -8.17 -14.95
N LEU A 203 -8.43 -7.20 -14.14
CA LEU A 203 -8.93 -6.96 -12.79
C LEU A 203 -10.42 -6.56 -12.80
N LEU A 204 -10.82 -5.62 -13.67
CA LEU A 204 -12.22 -5.20 -13.81
C LEU A 204 -13.12 -6.35 -14.27
N THR A 205 -12.65 -7.19 -15.18
CA THR A 205 -13.36 -8.39 -15.63
C THR A 205 -13.55 -9.40 -14.49
N ALA A 206 -12.55 -9.56 -13.62
CA ALA A 206 -12.68 -10.40 -12.44
C ALA A 206 -13.74 -9.85 -11.46
N PHE A 207 -13.82 -8.54 -11.30
CA PHE A 207 -14.85 -7.89 -10.48
C PHE A 207 -16.26 -8.00 -11.09
N GLU A 208 -16.39 -8.03 -12.42
CA GLU A 208 -17.66 -8.21 -13.10
C GLU A 208 -18.30 -9.57 -12.82
N GLY A 209 -17.48 -10.62 -12.70
CA GLY A 209 -17.95 -12.00 -12.50
C GLY A 209 -18.03 -12.46 -11.06
N MET A 210 -17.73 -11.60 -10.05
CA MET A 210 -17.65 -12.04 -8.66
C MET A 210 -19.00 -12.04 -7.93
N GLU A 211 -19.11 -12.91 -6.92
CA GLU A 211 -20.24 -12.93 -5.98
C GLU A 211 -20.07 -11.94 -4.83
N GLY A 212 -18.85 -11.63 -4.47
CA GLY A 212 -18.47 -10.78 -3.35
C GLY A 212 -18.65 -9.29 -3.62
N LYS A 213 -18.33 -8.51 -2.59
CA LYS A 213 -18.29 -7.05 -2.68
C LYS A 213 -16.87 -6.60 -3.00
N PHE A 214 -16.71 -5.52 -3.77
CA PHE A 214 -15.40 -4.90 -3.96
C PHE A 214 -15.45 -3.38 -3.82
N MET A 215 -14.30 -2.80 -3.47
CA MET A 215 -13.99 -1.38 -3.64
C MET A 215 -12.63 -1.24 -4.31
N LEU A 216 -12.60 -0.46 -5.38
CA LEU A 216 -11.43 -0.18 -6.20
C LEU A 216 -11.04 1.29 -6.06
N SER A 217 -9.79 1.57 -5.69
CA SER A 217 -9.17 2.89 -5.81
C SER A 217 -8.45 2.99 -7.16
N SER A 218 -8.72 4.05 -7.94
CA SER A 218 -8.04 4.26 -9.22
C SER A 218 -8.21 5.69 -9.72
N TYR A 219 -7.45 6.07 -10.75
CA TYR A 219 -7.76 7.27 -11.52
C TYR A 219 -8.94 7.01 -12.46
N PRO A 220 -9.73 8.05 -12.75
CA PRO A 220 -10.74 7.97 -13.82
C PRO A 220 -10.07 7.58 -15.15
N SER A 221 -10.71 6.68 -15.89
CA SER A 221 -10.29 6.30 -17.22
C SER A 221 -11.47 5.88 -18.09
N PRO A 222 -11.38 5.97 -19.44
CA PRO A 222 -12.44 5.50 -20.34
C PRO A 222 -12.77 4.02 -20.12
N VAL A 223 -11.75 3.19 -19.84
CA VAL A 223 -11.91 1.75 -19.56
C VAL A 223 -12.77 1.55 -18.32
N LEU A 224 -12.44 2.23 -17.21
CA LEU A 224 -13.21 2.13 -15.96
C LEU A 224 -14.65 2.61 -16.17
N SER A 225 -14.85 3.73 -16.88
CA SER A 225 -16.20 4.28 -17.15
C SER A 225 -17.07 3.27 -17.89
N ALA A 226 -16.52 2.58 -18.91
CA ALA A 226 -17.26 1.57 -19.65
C ALA A 226 -17.72 0.39 -18.75
N PHE A 227 -16.91 -0.05 -17.79
CA PHE A 227 -17.29 -1.10 -16.84
C PHE A 227 -18.33 -0.60 -15.83
N ILE A 228 -18.18 0.64 -15.33
CA ILE A 228 -19.16 1.29 -14.44
C ILE A 228 -20.55 1.34 -15.11
N ASP A 229 -20.61 1.84 -16.35
CA ASP A 229 -21.87 2.00 -17.10
C ASP A 229 -22.50 0.63 -17.40
N LYS A 230 -21.67 -0.36 -17.80
CA LYS A 230 -22.13 -1.72 -18.13
C LYS A 230 -22.73 -2.44 -16.92
N ASN A 231 -22.09 -2.30 -15.74
CA ASN A 231 -22.41 -3.11 -14.57
C ASN A 231 -23.22 -2.35 -13.51
N GLY A 232 -23.50 -1.06 -13.72
CA GLY A 232 -24.21 -0.22 -12.74
C GLY A 232 -23.41 -0.01 -11.45
N TRP A 233 -22.08 -0.04 -11.51
CA TRP A 233 -21.24 0.20 -10.33
C TRP A 233 -21.33 1.66 -9.90
N LYS A 234 -21.15 1.90 -8.61
CA LYS A 234 -21.10 3.26 -8.06
C LYS A 234 -19.67 3.79 -8.10
N SER A 235 -19.51 5.08 -8.35
CA SER A 235 -18.21 5.74 -8.37
C SER A 235 -18.27 7.11 -7.72
N GLU A 236 -17.26 7.43 -6.90
CA GLU A 236 -17.06 8.73 -6.27
C GLU A 236 -15.67 9.25 -6.62
N GLN A 237 -15.54 10.57 -6.83
CA GLN A 237 -14.25 11.20 -7.13
C GLN A 237 -13.89 12.23 -6.07
N PHE A 238 -12.61 12.27 -5.71
CA PHE A 238 -12.05 13.18 -4.71
C PHE A 238 -10.94 14.02 -5.33
N SER A 239 -11.09 15.35 -5.29
CA SER A 239 -10.04 16.27 -5.71
C SER A 239 -9.01 16.41 -4.58
N MET A 240 -7.78 15.98 -4.82
CA MET A 240 -6.65 16.18 -3.91
C MET A 240 -5.81 17.37 -4.36
N LYS A 241 -5.71 18.40 -3.49
CA LYS A 241 -4.75 19.49 -3.71
C LYS A 241 -3.34 18.95 -3.61
N LEU A 242 -2.60 18.96 -4.70
CA LEU A 242 -1.17 18.67 -4.67
C LEU A 242 -0.47 19.79 -3.90
N ALA A 243 0.33 19.43 -2.89
CA ALA A 243 1.19 20.40 -2.21
C ALA A 243 2.04 21.13 -3.24
N VAL A 244 2.01 22.46 -3.20
CA VAL A 244 2.75 23.33 -4.13
C VAL A 244 4.24 23.02 -4.01
N THR A 245 4.81 22.44 -5.05
CA THR A 245 6.23 22.15 -5.12
C THR A 245 6.97 23.34 -5.75
N GLY A 246 7.64 24.13 -4.90
CA GLY A 246 8.70 25.05 -5.28
C GLY A 246 8.25 26.36 -5.96
N ILE A 247 8.92 27.44 -5.61
CA ILE A 247 8.78 28.77 -6.23
C ILE A 247 9.10 28.66 -7.72
N GLY A 248 8.16 29.05 -8.59
CA GLY A 248 8.38 29.16 -10.04
C GLY A 248 7.89 27.99 -10.92
N LYS A 249 7.23 26.96 -10.39
CA LYS A 249 6.58 25.92 -11.21
C LYS A 249 5.08 26.20 -11.36
N LYS A 250 4.55 25.97 -12.59
CA LYS A 250 3.10 26.05 -12.87
C LYS A 250 2.34 25.18 -11.89
N PRO A 251 1.14 25.60 -11.42
CA PRO A 251 0.31 24.77 -10.57
C PRO A 251 0.07 23.44 -11.31
N LYS A 252 0.43 22.32 -10.67
CA LYS A 252 0.05 21.00 -11.19
C LYS A 252 -1.48 20.91 -11.09
N LYS A 253 -2.12 20.33 -12.11
CA LYS A 253 -3.55 20.00 -12.10
C LYS A 253 -3.87 19.22 -10.82
N ASP A 254 -4.99 19.53 -10.18
CA ASP A 254 -5.48 18.77 -9.04
C ASP A 254 -5.54 17.29 -9.41
N LYS A 255 -5.05 16.45 -8.52
CA LYS A 255 -5.06 15.01 -8.69
C LYS A 255 -6.45 14.51 -8.30
N VAL A 256 -7.14 13.86 -9.23
CA VAL A 256 -8.47 13.28 -8.97
C VAL A 256 -8.27 11.80 -8.63
N GLU A 257 -8.57 11.43 -7.39
CA GLU A 257 -8.65 10.03 -6.96
C GLU A 257 -10.11 9.57 -7.02
N GLY A 258 -10.34 8.35 -7.49
CA GLY A 258 -11.68 7.74 -7.54
C GLY A 258 -11.76 6.49 -6.67
N ILE A 259 -12.96 6.23 -6.15
CA ILE A 259 -13.33 4.91 -5.63
C ILE A 259 -14.53 4.40 -6.41
N THR A 260 -14.49 3.12 -6.78
CA THR A 260 -15.57 2.43 -7.50
C THR A 260 -15.96 1.17 -6.73
N TYR A 261 -17.25 0.86 -6.59
CA TYR A 261 -17.71 -0.28 -5.80
C TYR A 261 -19.06 -0.82 -6.31
N ASN A 262 -19.40 -2.09 -5.97
CA ASN A 262 -20.58 -2.81 -6.47
C ASN A 262 -21.72 -2.98 -5.45
N TYR A 263 -21.73 -2.26 -4.33
CA TYR A 263 -22.76 -2.41 -3.26
C TYR A 263 -23.47 -1.12 -2.89
#